data_a5ec1f01ec4f670b86511def19e84138
#
_entry.id   a5ec1f01ec4f670b86511def19e84138
#
_cell.length_a   1.000
_cell.length_b   1.000
_cell.length_c   1.000
_cell.angle_alpha   90.00
_cell.angle_beta   90.00
_cell.angle_gamma   90.00
#
_symmetry.space_group_name_H-M   'P 1'
#
loop_
_entity.id
_entity.type
_entity.pdbx_description
1 polymer ?
#
loop_
_entity_poly.entity_id
_entity_poly.type
_entity_poly.pdbx_seq_one_letter_code
_entity_poly.pdbx_strand_id
1 'polypeptide(L)'
;FTAGGHDYHVGTNHLDGEEALAFARERYSFTEGDRQRGKNQMAVIEGVLEKALSPSILTGYLDILESVEDCVDTSIPYDLIAELVRQQVSENASWNIESFSVDGSDSSASTYSMAQELYVMLPDEATVQTAKEKLAALAA
;
A
#
# COMPACT_ATOMS: atom_id res chain seq x y z
N PHE A 1 -4.63 12.76 15.16
CA PHE A 1 -4.44 11.66 16.11
C PHE A 1 -2.96 11.45 16.40
N THR A 2 -2.67 10.74 17.49
CA THR A 2 -1.30 10.40 17.88
C THR A 2 -1.12 8.88 17.81
N ALA A 3 -0.03 8.41 17.22
CA ALA A 3 0.35 6.98 17.19
C ALA A 3 1.86 6.83 17.28
N GLY A 4 2.35 5.84 18.04
CA GLY A 4 3.78 5.61 18.23
C GLY A 4 4.53 6.77 18.85
N GLY A 5 3.85 7.73 19.50
CA GLY A 5 4.44 8.95 20.05
C GLY A 5 4.53 10.13 19.08
N HIS A 6 4.01 9.98 17.85
CA HIS A 6 4.01 11.01 16.80
C HIS A 6 2.59 11.55 16.55
N ASP A 7 2.49 12.83 16.22
CA ASP A 7 1.24 13.52 15.93
C ASP A 7 0.97 13.61 14.43
N TYR A 8 -0.22 13.20 14.00
CA TYR A 8 -0.66 13.23 12.61
C TYR A 8 -1.83 14.18 12.42
N HIS A 9 -1.77 14.97 11.36
CA HIS A 9 -2.73 16.01 11.04
C HIS A 9 -3.55 15.65 9.78
N VAL A 10 -4.68 16.31 9.63
CA VAL A 10 -5.47 16.21 8.40
C VAL A 10 -4.71 16.89 7.26
N GLY A 11 -4.64 16.22 6.11
CA GLY A 11 -3.90 16.69 4.94
C GLY A 11 -2.51 16.08 4.84
N THR A 12 -1.60 16.73 4.13
CA THR A 12 -0.25 16.23 3.89
C THR A 12 0.60 16.25 5.15
N ASN A 13 1.23 15.10 5.45
CA ASN A 13 2.22 14.95 6.51
C ASN A 13 3.56 14.58 5.88
N HIS A 14 4.64 15.18 6.37
CA HIS A 14 6.00 14.76 6.01
C HIS A 14 6.49 13.81 7.09
N LEU A 15 6.62 12.55 6.74
CA LEU A 15 6.94 11.47 7.67
C LEU A 15 8.30 10.88 7.34
N ASP A 16 9.06 10.55 8.36
CA ASP A 16 10.19 9.63 8.23
C ASP A 16 9.72 8.17 8.26
N GLY A 17 10.66 7.22 8.23
CA GLY A 17 10.32 5.79 8.18
C GLY A 17 9.65 5.27 9.46
N GLU A 18 10.03 5.78 10.64
CA GLU A 18 9.45 5.39 11.93
C GLU A 18 8.03 5.94 12.07
N GLU A 19 7.84 7.21 11.73
CA GLU A 19 6.54 7.87 11.69
C GLU A 19 5.59 7.20 10.70
N ALA A 20 6.05 6.92 9.47
CA ALA A 20 5.26 6.23 8.45
C ALA A 20 4.85 4.82 8.90
N LEU A 21 5.74 4.09 9.58
CA LEU A 21 5.45 2.77 10.13
C LEU A 21 4.42 2.86 11.27
N ALA A 22 4.54 3.82 12.17
CA ALA A 22 3.57 4.05 13.25
C ALA A 22 2.19 4.39 12.69
N PHE A 23 2.13 5.28 11.67
CA PHE A 23 0.90 5.61 10.95
C PHE A 23 0.26 4.38 10.29
N ALA A 24 1.04 3.58 9.57
CA ALA A 24 0.55 2.39 8.86
C ALA A 24 0.03 1.29 9.80
N ARG A 25 0.50 1.24 11.05
CA ARG A 25 0.09 0.26 12.06
C ARG A 25 -1.10 0.69 12.91
N GLU A 26 -1.42 1.99 12.91
CA GLU A 26 -2.46 2.52 13.78
C GLU A 26 -3.85 2.01 13.38
N ARG A 27 -4.60 1.54 14.37
CA ARG A 27 -5.98 1.09 14.21
C ARG A 27 -6.91 1.50 15.36
N TYR A 28 -6.35 1.81 16.53
CA TYR A 28 -7.12 2.05 17.74
C TYR A 28 -7.65 3.48 17.85
N SER A 29 -7.01 4.41 17.16
CA SER A 29 -7.46 5.81 17.10
C SER A 29 -8.70 6.03 16.22
N PHE A 30 -9.18 4.98 15.55
CA PHE A 30 -10.27 5.07 14.59
C PHE A 30 -11.39 4.07 14.89
N THR A 31 -12.63 4.50 14.65
CA THR A 31 -13.82 3.63 14.81
C THR A 31 -13.84 2.47 13.80
N GLU A 32 -13.28 2.68 12.61
CA GLU A 32 -13.18 1.64 11.56
C GLU A 32 -12.07 0.61 11.83
N GLY A 33 -11.23 0.82 12.86
CA GLY A 33 -10.23 -0.14 13.31
C GLY A 33 -9.33 -0.66 12.19
N ASP A 34 -9.46 -1.94 11.88
CA ASP A 34 -8.63 -2.63 10.89
C ASP A 34 -8.80 -2.12 9.46
N ARG A 35 -10.00 -1.70 9.09
CA ARG A 35 -10.28 -1.10 7.77
C ARG A 35 -9.51 0.21 7.59
N GLN A 36 -9.47 1.05 8.63
CA GLN A 36 -8.68 2.28 8.59
C GLN A 36 -7.18 1.99 8.51
N ARG A 37 -6.70 0.97 9.20
CA ARG A 37 -5.31 0.53 9.05
C ARG A 37 -4.96 0.17 7.60
N GLY A 38 -5.85 -0.54 6.91
CA GLY A 38 -5.68 -0.81 5.47
C GLY A 38 -5.58 0.45 4.63
N LYS A 39 -6.43 1.46 4.88
CA LYS A 39 -6.37 2.76 4.22
C LYS A 39 -5.06 3.49 4.52
N ASN A 40 -4.60 3.47 5.77
CA ASN A 40 -3.34 4.08 6.18
C ASN A 40 -2.14 3.43 5.46
N GLN A 41 -2.13 2.10 5.33
CA GLN A 41 -1.11 1.36 4.60
C GLN A 41 -1.08 1.76 3.12
N MET A 42 -2.23 1.85 2.47
CA MET A 42 -2.32 2.32 1.09
C MET A 42 -1.80 3.74 0.93
N ALA A 43 -2.17 4.67 1.82
CA ALA A 43 -1.68 6.04 1.80
C ALA A 43 -0.15 6.14 1.93
N VAL A 44 0.47 5.30 2.76
CA VAL A 44 1.94 5.21 2.85
C VAL A 44 2.55 4.69 1.56
N ILE A 45 1.99 3.64 0.97
CA ILE A 45 2.46 3.08 -0.30
C ILE A 45 2.36 4.13 -1.42
N GLU A 46 1.24 4.83 -1.52
CA GLU A 46 1.03 5.91 -2.48
C GLU A 46 2.08 7.02 -2.32
N GLY A 47 2.31 7.49 -1.09
CA GLY A 47 3.32 8.52 -0.81
C GLY A 47 4.76 8.06 -1.12
N VAL A 48 5.08 6.79 -0.88
CA VAL A 48 6.38 6.21 -1.25
C VAL A 48 6.54 6.16 -2.77
N LEU A 49 5.51 5.72 -3.49
CA LEU A 49 5.51 5.66 -4.95
C LEU A 49 5.63 7.05 -5.57
N GLU A 50 4.86 8.03 -5.11
CA GLU A 50 4.96 9.42 -5.57
C GLU A 50 6.37 9.97 -5.39
N LYS A 51 6.99 9.71 -4.23
CA LYS A 51 8.35 10.13 -3.95
C LYS A 51 9.37 9.40 -4.82
N ALA A 52 9.24 8.07 -4.97
CA ALA A 52 10.14 7.24 -5.78
C ALA A 52 10.12 7.62 -7.26
N LEU A 53 8.95 8.02 -7.78
CA LEU A 53 8.77 8.46 -9.16
C LEU A 53 9.18 9.93 -9.40
N SER A 54 9.57 10.66 -8.35
CA SER A 54 10.00 12.05 -8.50
C SER A 54 11.37 12.16 -9.18
N PRO A 55 11.60 13.20 -10.02
CA PRO A 55 12.89 13.38 -10.73
C PRO A 55 14.10 13.45 -9.80
N SER A 56 13.92 13.94 -8.57
CA SER A 56 15.00 14.05 -7.58
C SER A 56 15.51 12.69 -7.07
N ILE A 57 14.65 11.68 -7.07
CA ILE A 57 14.98 10.33 -6.62
C ILE A 57 15.56 9.49 -7.76
N LEU A 58 15.12 9.73 -9.00
CA LEU A 58 15.57 8.97 -10.16
C LEU A 58 17.07 9.07 -10.41
N THR A 59 17.74 10.11 -9.94
CA THR A 59 19.20 10.25 -10.02
C THR A 59 19.96 9.35 -9.05
N GLY A 60 19.31 8.90 -7.96
CA GLY A 60 19.88 8.02 -6.93
C GLY A 60 19.14 6.67 -6.80
N TYR A 61 18.43 6.24 -7.85
CA TYR A 61 17.59 5.05 -7.74
C TYR A 61 18.34 3.76 -7.41
N LEU A 62 19.62 3.66 -7.80
CA LEU A 62 20.45 2.49 -7.49
C LEU A 62 20.66 2.34 -5.99
N ASP A 63 20.94 3.44 -5.28
CA ASP A 63 21.12 3.45 -3.83
C ASP A 63 19.82 3.04 -3.12
N ILE A 64 18.67 3.41 -3.69
CA ILE A 64 17.35 3.00 -3.16
C ILE A 64 17.12 1.52 -3.40
N LEU A 65 17.39 1.00 -4.59
CA LEU A 65 17.24 -0.42 -4.89
C LEU A 65 18.12 -1.28 -3.98
N GLU A 66 19.38 -0.89 -3.75
CA GLU A 66 20.26 -1.56 -2.80
C GLU A 66 19.72 -1.53 -1.38
N SER A 67 19.14 -0.40 -0.95
CA SER A 67 18.60 -0.27 0.42
C SER A 67 17.34 -1.08 0.67
N VAL A 68 16.58 -1.45 -0.37
CA VAL A 68 15.35 -2.23 -0.26
C VAL A 68 15.50 -3.69 -0.70
N GLU A 69 16.66 -4.08 -1.23
CA GLU A 69 16.91 -5.44 -1.74
C GLU A 69 16.56 -6.52 -0.71
N ASP A 70 16.97 -6.32 0.54
CA ASP A 70 16.67 -7.25 1.64
C ASP A 70 15.27 -7.09 2.26
N CYS A 71 14.52 -6.07 1.86
CA CYS A 71 13.22 -5.71 2.45
C CYS A 71 12.02 -6.10 1.57
N VAL A 72 12.26 -6.38 0.28
CA VAL A 72 11.21 -6.66 -0.71
C VAL A 72 11.48 -7.96 -1.41
N ASP A 73 10.57 -8.92 -1.24
CA ASP A 73 10.53 -10.12 -2.06
C ASP A 73 9.52 -9.92 -3.19
N THR A 74 9.99 -10.01 -4.44
CA THR A 74 9.18 -9.75 -5.63
C THR A 74 9.45 -10.77 -6.72
N SER A 75 8.39 -11.12 -7.45
CA SER A 75 8.49 -11.95 -8.67
C SER A 75 8.84 -11.14 -9.93
N ILE A 76 8.98 -9.80 -9.82
CA ILE A 76 9.34 -8.95 -10.94
C ILE A 76 10.85 -9.08 -11.19
N PRO A 77 11.29 -9.50 -12.39
CA PRO A 77 12.70 -9.59 -12.72
C PRO A 77 13.41 -8.22 -12.61
N TYR A 78 14.64 -8.23 -12.14
CA TYR A 78 15.43 -7.01 -11.95
C TYR A 78 15.62 -6.21 -13.25
N ASP A 79 15.82 -6.89 -14.38
CA ASP A 79 15.95 -6.26 -15.69
C ASP A 79 14.68 -5.51 -16.11
N LEU A 80 13.50 -6.05 -15.77
CA LEU A 80 12.22 -5.34 -15.98
C LEU A 80 12.10 -4.10 -15.10
N ILE A 81 12.50 -4.19 -13.83
CA ILE A 81 12.52 -3.02 -12.93
C ILE A 81 13.45 -1.94 -13.51
N ALA A 82 14.65 -2.32 -13.92
CA ALA A 82 15.61 -1.39 -14.52
C ALA A 82 15.10 -0.75 -15.81
N GLU A 83 14.35 -1.48 -16.63
CA GLU A 83 13.74 -0.96 -17.84
C GLU A 83 12.63 0.05 -17.54
N LEU A 84 11.74 -0.26 -16.59
CA LEU A 84 10.70 0.66 -16.14
C LEU A 84 11.27 1.97 -15.58
N VAL A 85 12.38 1.89 -14.82
CA VAL A 85 13.06 3.08 -14.31
C VAL A 85 13.67 3.90 -15.45
N ARG A 86 14.34 3.25 -16.43
CA ARG A 86 14.88 3.96 -17.61
C ARG A 86 13.78 4.66 -18.41
N GLN A 87 12.65 3.99 -18.62
CA GLN A 87 11.50 4.56 -19.28
C GLN A 87 10.97 5.78 -18.52
N GLN A 88 10.81 5.66 -17.20
CA GLN A 88 10.37 6.76 -16.35
C GLN A 88 11.30 7.97 -16.46
N VAL A 89 12.63 7.74 -16.42
CA VAL A 89 13.63 8.81 -16.55
C VAL A 89 13.57 9.49 -17.93
N SER A 90 13.39 8.71 -19.01
CA SER A 90 13.42 9.22 -20.38
C SER A 90 12.14 9.94 -20.79
N GLU A 91 10.98 9.44 -20.34
CA GLU A 91 9.68 9.94 -20.78
C GLU A 91 9.04 10.91 -19.79
N ASN A 92 9.54 10.95 -18.53
CA ASN A 92 8.93 11.68 -17.43
C ASN A 92 7.41 11.38 -17.33
N ALA A 93 7.07 10.10 -17.46
CA ALA A 93 5.69 9.64 -17.52
C ALA A 93 4.95 9.98 -16.22
N SER A 94 3.69 10.38 -16.34
CA SER A 94 2.79 10.54 -15.20
C SER A 94 2.09 9.22 -14.92
N TRP A 95 2.10 8.80 -13.66
CA TRP A 95 1.41 7.59 -13.20
C TRP A 95 0.09 7.96 -12.56
N ASN A 96 -0.96 7.26 -12.93
CA ASN A 96 -2.23 7.31 -12.23
C ASN A 96 -2.30 6.11 -11.28
N ILE A 97 -2.13 6.37 -9.99
CA ILE A 97 -2.15 5.33 -8.96
C ILE A 97 -3.56 5.31 -8.38
N GLU A 98 -4.22 4.16 -8.48
CA GLU A 98 -5.54 3.96 -7.90
C GLU A 98 -5.47 2.83 -6.87
N SER A 99 -5.90 3.12 -5.64
CA SER A 99 -6.07 2.11 -4.60
C SER A 99 -7.51 1.62 -4.55
N PHE A 100 -7.69 0.32 -4.35
CA PHE A 100 -8.99 -0.30 -4.20
C PHE A 100 -8.94 -1.41 -3.16
N SER A 101 -9.91 -1.43 -2.24
CA SER A 101 -10.05 -2.49 -1.24
C SER A 101 -11.36 -3.22 -1.41
N VAL A 102 -11.31 -4.54 -1.35
CA VAL A 102 -12.53 -5.34 -1.18
C VAL A 102 -13.07 -5.09 0.22
N ASP A 103 -14.34 -4.75 0.31
CA ASP A 103 -15.06 -4.55 1.58
C ASP A 103 -15.93 -5.75 1.93
N GLY A 104 -16.53 -5.74 3.12
CA GLY A 104 -17.40 -6.82 3.59
C GLY A 104 -18.05 -6.52 4.93
N SER A 105 -18.79 -7.48 5.42
CA SER A 105 -19.45 -7.44 6.71
C SER A 105 -18.68 -8.21 7.77
N ASP A 106 -18.69 -7.67 8.99
CA ASP A 106 -18.09 -8.31 10.16
C ASP A 106 -18.86 -9.58 10.54
N SER A 107 -18.13 -10.66 10.83
CA SER A 107 -18.72 -11.96 11.20
C SER A 107 -17.78 -12.73 12.13
N SER A 108 -18.25 -13.88 12.59
CA SER A 108 -17.44 -14.86 13.32
C SER A 108 -17.58 -16.22 12.64
N ALA A 109 -16.48 -16.90 12.44
CA ALA A 109 -16.45 -18.25 11.89
C ALA A 109 -15.19 -19.02 12.34
N SER A 110 -15.25 -20.33 12.27
CA SER A 110 -14.06 -21.17 12.36
C SER A 110 -13.21 -21.00 11.10
N THR A 111 -11.90 -20.94 11.26
CA THR A 111 -10.97 -20.80 10.14
C THR A 111 -10.29 -22.13 9.83
N TYR A 112 -9.62 -22.19 8.69
CA TYR A 112 -8.87 -23.38 8.26
C TYR A 112 -7.89 -23.90 9.34
N SER A 113 -7.25 -23.00 10.08
CA SER A 113 -6.21 -23.35 11.05
C SER A 113 -6.69 -23.45 12.51
N MET A 114 -7.91 -22.96 12.82
CA MET A 114 -8.44 -22.93 14.18
C MET A 114 -9.91 -23.32 14.21
N ALA A 115 -10.24 -24.27 15.09
CA ALA A 115 -11.60 -24.73 15.29
C ALA A 115 -12.48 -23.75 16.09
N GLN A 116 -11.88 -22.84 16.87
CA GLN A 116 -12.60 -21.81 17.58
C GLN A 116 -13.08 -20.71 16.63
N GLU A 117 -14.19 -20.09 16.96
CA GLU A 117 -14.68 -18.94 16.22
C GLU A 117 -13.76 -17.74 16.39
N LEU A 118 -13.35 -17.18 15.27
CA LEU A 118 -12.55 -15.97 15.20
C LEU A 118 -13.31 -14.89 14.42
N TYR A 119 -12.96 -13.64 14.65
CA TYR A 119 -13.41 -12.55 13.81
C TYR A 119 -12.98 -12.79 12.35
N VAL A 120 -13.93 -12.69 11.45
CA VAL A 120 -13.71 -12.77 10.00
C VAL A 120 -14.52 -11.67 9.32
N MET A 121 -14.06 -11.24 8.15
CA MET A 121 -14.83 -10.39 7.26
C MET A 121 -15.39 -11.24 6.12
N LEU A 122 -16.71 -11.25 5.96
CA LEU A 122 -17.37 -11.86 4.80
C LEU A 122 -17.30 -10.85 3.64
N PRO A 123 -16.62 -11.17 2.53
CA PRO A 123 -16.45 -10.25 1.43
C PRO A 123 -17.80 -9.85 0.80
N ASP A 124 -17.92 -8.58 0.44
CA ASP A 124 -19.03 -8.10 -0.38
C ASP A 124 -18.77 -8.46 -1.85
N GLU A 125 -19.65 -9.25 -2.44
CA GLU A 125 -19.49 -9.77 -3.80
C GLU A 125 -19.45 -8.65 -4.85
N ALA A 126 -20.13 -7.52 -4.63
CA ALA A 126 -20.07 -6.38 -5.54
C ALA A 126 -18.68 -5.75 -5.56
N THR A 127 -18.03 -5.61 -4.40
CA THR A 127 -16.66 -5.09 -4.32
C THR A 127 -15.64 -6.08 -4.88
N VAL A 128 -15.85 -7.38 -4.70
CA VAL A 128 -15.04 -8.43 -5.33
C VAL A 128 -15.14 -8.36 -6.85
N GLN A 129 -16.35 -8.20 -7.38
CA GLN A 129 -16.57 -8.09 -8.82
C GLN A 129 -15.92 -6.82 -9.39
N THR A 130 -16.04 -5.69 -8.70
CA THR A 130 -15.38 -4.44 -9.08
C THR A 130 -13.85 -4.60 -9.11
N ALA A 131 -13.26 -5.28 -8.13
CA ALA A 131 -11.83 -5.58 -8.13
C ALA A 131 -11.40 -6.41 -9.34
N LYS A 132 -12.18 -7.45 -9.69
CA LYS A 132 -11.93 -8.28 -10.88
C LYS A 132 -11.98 -7.46 -12.17
N GLU A 133 -12.95 -6.57 -12.32
CA GLU A 133 -13.10 -5.70 -13.48
C GLU A 133 -11.94 -4.72 -13.63
N LYS A 134 -11.52 -4.08 -12.51
CA LYS A 134 -10.34 -3.20 -12.50
C LYS A 134 -9.07 -3.94 -12.91
N LEU A 135 -8.82 -5.13 -12.37
CA LEU A 135 -7.65 -5.94 -12.73
C LEU A 135 -7.70 -6.40 -14.20
N ALA A 136 -8.87 -6.78 -14.70
CA ALA A 136 -9.03 -7.16 -16.10
C ALA A 136 -8.76 -5.98 -17.06
N ALA A 137 -9.15 -4.77 -16.68
CA ALA A 137 -8.89 -3.56 -17.46
C ALA A 137 -7.40 -3.19 -17.56
N LEU A 138 -6.58 -3.61 -16.60
CA LEU A 138 -5.11 -3.41 -16.65
C LEU A 138 -4.40 -4.42 -17.55
N ALA A 139 -5.05 -5.56 -17.85
CA ALA A 139 -4.47 -6.63 -18.65
C ALA A 139 -4.88 -6.55 -20.15
N ALA A 140 -5.75 -5.60 -20.51
CA ALA A 140 -6.25 -5.38 -21.87
C ALA A 140 -5.41 -4.35 -22.63
#